data_607ca91c08c9a3c4332e50f34526e524
#
_entry.id   607ca91c08c9a3c4332e50f34526e524
#
_cell.length_a   1.000
_cell.length_b   1.000
_cell.length_c   1.000
_cell.angle_alpha   90.00
_cell.angle_beta   90.00
_cell.angle_gamma   90.00
#
_symmetry.space_group_name_H-M   'P 1'
#
loop_
_entity.id
_entity.type
_entity.pdbx_description
1 polymer ?
#
loop_
_entity_poly.entity_id
_entity_poly.type
_entity_poly.pdbx_seq_one_letter_code
_entity_poly.pdbx_strand_id
1 'polypeptide(L)'
;MKVAAIQMPTVKDKIQNIRTAGTYLEKIKAENPDFVILPEMFCCPYQTENFPVYAEKEGGPSWQEMSDYARKYHIYLIAGSMPEADDVGKVYNTSYIFDRDGKQIGKHRKAHLFDINVKNGQHFKESDTLTSGDHATVFDTEFGKMGVMICYDIRFPEFARTMALDGARMIFVPAAFNMTTGPAHWELTFRARALDNQIYMLGCAPARDIQAGYISWGHSIVTDPWGQVMKQLDEKEGILIEEIDLDREDQIREQLPLLKHRKSEMYHL
;
A
#
# COMPACT_ATOMS: atom_id res chain seq x y z
N MET A 1 16.57 8.60 -0.79
CA MET A 1 15.21 9.14 -0.92
C MET A 1 14.48 9.06 0.41
N LYS A 2 13.51 9.95 0.66
CA LYS A 2 12.77 9.97 1.92
C LYS A 2 11.32 9.51 1.67
N VAL A 3 10.83 8.59 2.49
CA VAL A 3 9.47 8.04 2.37
C VAL A 3 8.65 8.35 3.62
N ALA A 4 7.34 8.50 3.46
CA ALA A 4 6.42 8.69 4.58
C ALA A 4 5.17 7.82 4.45
N ALA A 5 4.71 7.23 5.56
CA ALA A 5 3.41 6.57 5.67
C ALA A 5 2.53 7.34 6.66
N ILE A 6 1.33 7.65 6.25
CA ILE A 6 0.33 8.38 7.06
C ILE A 6 -0.65 7.37 7.65
N GLN A 7 -0.46 6.99 8.92
CA GLN A 7 -1.38 6.15 9.67
C GLN A 7 -2.51 7.01 10.24
N MET A 8 -3.57 7.17 9.47
CA MET A 8 -4.71 8.03 9.79
C MET A 8 -5.96 7.22 10.13
N PRO A 9 -6.92 7.79 10.89
CA PRO A 9 -8.22 7.17 11.11
C PRO A 9 -9.06 7.25 9.83
N THR A 10 -10.02 6.35 9.69
CA THR A 10 -11.03 6.37 8.64
C THR A 10 -12.42 6.51 9.26
N VAL A 11 -13.15 7.55 8.92
CA VAL A 11 -14.51 7.82 9.38
C VAL A 11 -15.53 7.66 8.25
N LYS A 12 -16.83 7.72 8.57
CA LYS A 12 -17.91 7.59 7.57
C LYS A 12 -17.93 8.75 6.55
N ASP A 13 -17.52 9.94 6.94
CA ASP A 13 -17.50 11.10 6.03
C ASP A 13 -16.26 11.04 5.12
N LYS A 14 -16.47 10.71 3.83
CA LYS A 14 -15.43 10.64 2.80
C LYS A 14 -14.66 11.95 2.68
N ILE A 15 -15.36 13.09 2.67
CA ILE A 15 -14.72 14.40 2.51
C ILE A 15 -13.85 14.71 3.72
N GLN A 16 -14.29 14.34 4.91
CA GLN A 16 -13.48 14.49 6.12
C GLN A 16 -12.20 13.64 6.04
N ASN A 17 -12.27 12.40 5.54
CA ASN A 17 -11.08 11.54 5.37
C ASN A 17 -10.07 12.17 4.40
N ILE A 18 -10.55 12.70 3.28
CA ILE A 18 -9.71 13.40 2.28
C ILE A 18 -9.05 14.63 2.90
N ARG A 19 -9.80 15.46 3.64
CA ARG A 19 -9.26 16.63 4.35
C ARG A 19 -8.26 16.23 5.44
N THR A 20 -8.51 15.11 6.13
CA THR A 20 -7.58 14.56 7.12
C THR A 20 -6.25 14.18 6.45
N ALA A 21 -6.26 13.51 5.31
CA ALA A 21 -5.06 13.24 4.53
C ALA A 21 -4.29 14.53 4.19
N GLY A 22 -5.00 15.57 3.68
CA GLY A 22 -4.41 16.89 3.42
C GLY A 22 -3.79 17.55 4.66
N THR A 23 -4.42 17.38 5.83
CA THR A 23 -3.89 17.90 7.10
C THR A 23 -2.59 17.20 7.49
N TYR A 24 -2.47 15.89 7.28
CA TYR A 24 -1.22 15.16 7.53
C TYR A 24 -0.13 15.54 6.52
N LEU A 25 -0.48 15.71 5.25
CA LEU A 25 0.46 16.19 4.23
C LEU A 25 1.02 17.58 4.58
N GLU A 26 0.16 18.49 5.06
CA GLU A 26 0.61 19.81 5.53
C GLU A 26 1.58 19.71 6.72
N LYS A 27 1.36 18.76 7.65
CA LYS A 27 2.24 18.54 8.80
C LYS A 27 3.63 18.05 8.39
N ILE A 28 3.74 17.22 7.34
CA ILE A 28 5.01 16.60 6.94
C ILE A 28 5.75 17.36 5.84
N LYS A 29 5.18 18.43 5.29
CA LYS A 29 5.79 19.16 4.17
C LYS A 29 7.21 19.67 4.46
N ALA A 30 7.49 20.06 5.70
CA ALA A 30 8.82 20.53 6.10
C ALA A 30 9.89 19.43 6.10
N GLU A 31 9.48 18.17 6.17
CA GLU A 31 10.36 17.01 6.08
C GLU A 31 10.79 16.71 4.64
N ASN A 32 10.12 17.32 3.65
CA ASN A 32 10.35 17.12 2.21
C ASN A 32 10.42 15.64 1.81
N PRO A 33 9.38 14.82 2.10
CA PRO A 33 9.36 13.44 1.65
C PRO A 33 9.29 13.37 0.13
N ASP A 34 9.97 12.38 -0.46
CA ASP A 34 9.86 12.08 -1.88
C ASP A 34 8.57 11.31 -2.18
N PHE A 35 8.26 10.32 -1.34
CA PHE A 35 7.07 9.50 -1.46
C PHE A 35 6.21 9.57 -0.21
N VAL A 36 4.90 9.65 -0.42
CA VAL A 36 3.91 9.53 0.67
C VAL A 36 2.89 8.46 0.30
N ILE A 37 2.55 7.60 1.25
CA ILE A 37 1.52 6.58 1.10
C ILE A 37 0.41 6.78 2.12
N LEU A 38 -0.85 6.63 1.67
CA LEU A 38 -2.06 6.60 2.48
C LEU A 38 -2.50 5.13 2.73
N PRO A 39 -3.36 4.86 3.74
CA PRO A 39 -3.83 3.52 4.05
C PRO A 39 -4.76 2.92 2.99
N GLU A 40 -4.97 1.61 3.04
CA GLU A 40 -6.02 0.93 2.27
C GLU A 40 -7.40 1.48 2.64
N MET A 41 -8.23 1.76 1.62
CA MET A 41 -9.58 2.31 1.75
C MET A 41 -9.63 3.57 2.63
N PHE A 42 -8.61 4.45 2.53
CA PHE A 42 -8.43 5.60 3.44
C PHE A 42 -9.64 6.54 3.49
N CYS A 43 -10.48 6.57 2.46
CA CYS A 43 -11.65 7.43 2.36
C CYS A 43 -13.00 6.69 2.54
N CYS A 44 -12.97 5.38 2.89
CA CYS A 44 -14.15 4.52 2.98
C CYS A 44 -14.03 3.58 4.19
N PRO A 45 -15.02 3.49 5.08
CA PRO A 45 -15.02 2.48 6.14
C PRO A 45 -14.92 1.06 5.55
N TYR A 46 -14.03 0.24 6.11
CA TYR A 46 -13.67 -1.06 5.57
C TYR A 46 -14.77 -2.11 5.87
N GLN A 47 -15.84 -2.03 5.11
CA GLN A 47 -16.99 -2.95 5.15
C GLN A 47 -17.50 -3.13 3.72
N THR A 48 -17.82 -4.35 3.34
CA THR A 48 -18.13 -4.70 1.94
C THR A 48 -19.33 -3.91 1.38
N GLU A 49 -20.34 -3.65 2.19
CA GLU A 49 -21.51 -2.85 1.82
C GLU A 49 -21.19 -1.39 1.50
N ASN A 50 -20.09 -0.85 2.03
CA ASN A 50 -19.69 0.53 1.78
C ASN A 50 -18.97 0.69 0.43
N PHE A 51 -18.25 -0.31 -0.04
CA PHE A 51 -17.39 -0.16 -1.21
C PHE A 51 -18.14 0.36 -2.45
N PRO A 52 -19.31 -0.20 -2.84
CA PRO A 52 -20.07 0.34 -3.97
C PRO A 52 -20.64 1.74 -3.72
N VAL A 53 -20.96 2.07 -2.47
CA VAL A 53 -21.56 3.38 -2.10
C VAL A 53 -20.53 4.50 -2.19
N TYR A 54 -19.26 4.21 -1.86
CA TYR A 54 -18.16 5.17 -1.86
C TYR A 54 -17.40 5.19 -3.20
N ALA A 55 -17.71 4.28 -4.12
CA ALA A 55 -16.99 4.15 -5.37
C ALA A 55 -17.15 5.39 -6.26
N GLU A 56 -16.06 5.81 -6.87
CA GLU A 56 -16.00 6.89 -7.85
C GLU A 56 -15.28 6.38 -9.10
N LYS A 57 -15.60 6.97 -10.26
CA LYS A 57 -14.84 6.73 -11.48
C LYS A 57 -13.44 7.35 -11.37
N GLU A 58 -12.49 6.81 -12.11
CA GLU A 58 -11.20 7.45 -12.35
C GLU A 58 -11.41 8.89 -12.85
N GLY A 59 -10.64 9.84 -12.30
CA GLY A 59 -10.86 11.26 -12.54
C GLY A 59 -11.98 11.89 -11.70
N GLY A 60 -12.63 11.13 -10.81
CA GLY A 60 -13.66 11.64 -9.89
C GLY A 60 -13.10 12.55 -8.79
N PRO A 61 -13.97 13.11 -7.92
CA PRO A 61 -13.56 14.09 -6.92
C PRO A 61 -12.42 13.65 -6.01
N SER A 62 -12.45 12.41 -5.50
CA SER A 62 -11.36 11.89 -4.65
C SER A 62 -10.04 11.78 -5.40
N TRP A 63 -10.09 11.33 -6.66
CA TRP A 63 -8.92 11.26 -7.53
C TRP A 63 -8.31 12.63 -7.78
N GLN A 64 -9.16 13.65 -8.08
CA GLN A 64 -8.71 15.03 -8.33
C GLN A 64 -8.00 15.62 -7.10
N GLU A 65 -8.57 15.45 -5.91
CA GLU A 65 -7.96 15.93 -4.65
C GLU A 65 -6.60 15.27 -4.40
N MET A 66 -6.44 13.97 -4.68
CA MET A 66 -5.14 13.29 -4.53
C MET A 66 -4.11 13.80 -5.54
N SER A 67 -4.51 14.02 -6.79
CA SER A 67 -3.68 14.66 -7.82
C SER A 67 -3.23 16.06 -7.39
N ASP A 68 -4.16 16.88 -6.87
CA ASP A 68 -3.88 18.24 -6.42
C ASP A 68 -2.97 18.24 -5.18
N TYR A 69 -3.12 17.28 -4.26
CA TYR A 69 -2.21 17.13 -3.13
C TYR A 69 -0.79 16.74 -3.59
N ALA A 70 -0.65 15.78 -4.50
CA ALA A 70 0.65 15.40 -5.05
C ALA A 70 1.38 16.61 -5.66
N ARG A 71 0.68 17.40 -6.48
CA ARG A 71 1.18 18.64 -7.09
C ARG A 71 1.50 19.72 -6.04
N LYS A 72 0.57 19.97 -5.11
CA LYS A 72 0.71 21.01 -4.08
C LYS A 72 1.93 20.80 -3.19
N TYR A 73 2.19 19.54 -2.81
CA TYR A 73 3.28 19.18 -1.91
C TYR A 73 4.54 18.71 -2.64
N HIS A 74 4.48 18.63 -3.98
CA HIS A 74 5.57 18.19 -4.86
C HIS A 74 6.16 16.83 -4.46
N ILE A 75 5.28 15.84 -4.29
CA ILE A 75 5.57 14.48 -3.83
C ILE A 75 5.07 13.43 -4.83
N TYR A 76 5.68 12.25 -4.82
CA TYR A 76 5.02 11.06 -5.31
C TYR A 76 3.99 10.61 -4.28
N LEU A 77 2.72 10.52 -4.68
CA LEU A 77 1.63 10.11 -3.79
C LEU A 77 1.07 8.76 -4.22
N ILE A 78 1.24 7.77 -3.36
CA ILE A 78 0.50 6.52 -3.43
C ILE A 78 -0.82 6.77 -2.67
N ALA A 79 -1.88 7.04 -3.44
CA ALA A 79 -3.17 7.47 -2.92
C ALA A 79 -3.93 6.31 -2.27
N GLY A 80 -3.28 5.68 -1.30
CA GLY A 80 -3.72 4.56 -0.49
C GLY A 80 -4.33 3.48 -1.34
N SER A 81 -5.55 3.11 -1.00
CA SER A 81 -6.53 2.69 -2.00
C SER A 81 -7.90 3.31 -1.69
N MET A 82 -8.74 3.32 -2.70
CA MET A 82 -10.12 3.79 -2.62
C MET A 82 -11.02 2.93 -3.51
N PRO A 83 -12.34 2.90 -3.25
CA PRO A 83 -13.27 2.24 -4.14
C PRO A 83 -13.33 2.96 -5.51
N GLU A 84 -13.06 2.23 -6.59
CA GLU A 84 -13.18 2.68 -7.98
C GLU A 84 -14.37 1.99 -8.64
N ALA A 85 -15.22 2.72 -9.34
CA ALA A 85 -16.22 2.18 -10.25
C ALA A 85 -15.76 2.31 -11.70
N ASP A 86 -15.80 1.23 -12.49
CA ASP A 86 -15.56 1.32 -13.92
C ASP A 86 -16.81 1.75 -14.71
N ASP A 87 -16.67 1.86 -16.03
CA ASP A 87 -17.77 2.29 -16.90
C ASP A 87 -18.91 1.27 -17.05
N VAL A 88 -18.67 0.01 -16.67
CA VAL A 88 -19.68 -1.03 -16.69
C VAL A 88 -20.26 -1.36 -15.31
N GLY A 89 -19.88 -0.56 -14.30
CA GLY A 89 -20.43 -0.65 -12.94
C GLY A 89 -19.75 -1.69 -12.02
N LYS A 90 -18.61 -2.24 -12.42
CA LYS A 90 -17.79 -3.06 -11.53
C LYS A 90 -17.04 -2.17 -10.54
N VAL A 91 -16.91 -2.65 -9.31
CA VAL A 91 -16.19 -1.93 -8.25
C VAL A 91 -14.87 -2.62 -7.94
N TYR A 92 -13.81 -1.84 -7.74
CA TYR A 92 -12.46 -2.30 -7.45
C TYR A 92 -11.90 -1.60 -6.21
N ASN A 93 -10.96 -2.25 -5.56
CA ASN A 93 -10.09 -1.64 -4.56
C ASN A 93 -8.83 -1.15 -5.28
N THR A 94 -8.70 0.17 -5.47
CA THR A 94 -7.74 0.76 -6.40
C THR A 94 -6.81 1.76 -5.73
N SER A 95 -5.50 1.60 -5.94
CA SER A 95 -4.46 2.57 -5.62
C SER A 95 -4.08 3.35 -6.88
N TYR A 96 -4.18 4.67 -6.83
CA TYR A 96 -3.65 5.56 -7.86
C TYR A 96 -2.30 6.10 -7.42
N ILE A 97 -1.38 6.20 -8.37
CA ILE A 97 -0.04 6.72 -8.14
C ILE A 97 0.13 8.02 -8.93
N PHE A 98 0.42 9.10 -8.22
CA PHE A 98 0.64 10.42 -8.81
C PHE A 98 2.12 10.83 -8.66
N ASP A 99 2.65 11.48 -9.70
CA ASP A 99 3.96 12.12 -9.65
C ASP A 99 3.89 13.51 -8.98
N ARG A 100 5.04 14.18 -8.87
CA ARG A 100 5.20 15.49 -8.24
C ARG A 100 4.40 16.62 -8.91
N ASP A 101 3.97 16.43 -10.16
CA ASP A 101 3.14 17.37 -10.91
C ASP A 101 1.64 17.03 -10.84
N GLY A 102 1.30 15.98 -10.07
CA GLY A 102 -0.06 15.48 -9.91
C GLY A 102 -0.54 14.66 -11.11
N LYS A 103 0.36 14.26 -12.01
CA LYS A 103 0.02 13.36 -13.11
C LYS A 103 -0.06 11.93 -12.60
N GLN A 104 -1.10 11.21 -12.98
CA GLN A 104 -1.18 9.77 -12.72
C GLN A 104 -0.13 9.03 -13.55
N ILE A 105 0.76 8.31 -12.88
CA ILE A 105 1.83 7.50 -13.48
C ILE A 105 1.64 6.00 -13.25
N GLY A 106 0.65 5.61 -12.45
CA GLY A 106 0.31 4.22 -12.20
C GLY A 106 -1.11 4.07 -11.63
N LYS A 107 -1.63 2.87 -11.77
CA LYS A 107 -2.89 2.43 -11.18
C LYS A 107 -2.79 0.94 -10.85
N HIS A 108 -3.10 0.58 -9.62
CA HIS A 108 -3.14 -0.81 -9.19
C HIS A 108 -4.53 -1.14 -8.64
N ARG A 109 -5.22 -2.10 -9.24
CA ARG A 109 -6.42 -2.73 -8.71
C ARG A 109 -6.01 -3.98 -7.94
N LYS A 110 -6.45 -4.11 -6.68
CA LYS A 110 -6.16 -5.26 -5.83
C LYS A 110 -6.42 -6.57 -6.57
N ALA A 111 -5.36 -7.36 -6.77
CA ALA A 111 -5.43 -8.58 -7.57
C ALA A 111 -6.03 -9.75 -6.78
N HIS A 112 -5.72 -9.82 -5.48
CA HIS A 112 -6.17 -10.89 -4.61
C HIS A 112 -7.17 -10.33 -3.60
N LEU A 113 -8.44 -10.70 -3.77
CA LEU A 113 -9.51 -10.27 -2.87
C LEU A 113 -9.46 -11.04 -1.55
N PHE A 114 -9.75 -10.33 -0.46
CA PHE A 114 -9.68 -10.87 0.89
C PHE A 114 -10.95 -11.63 1.23
N ASP A 115 -11.01 -12.88 0.79
CA ASP A 115 -12.10 -13.82 1.08
C ASP A 115 -11.59 -14.82 2.12
N ILE A 116 -12.01 -14.65 3.39
CA ILE A 116 -11.59 -15.52 4.48
C ILE A 116 -12.76 -16.03 5.30
N ASN A 117 -12.59 -17.26 5.79
CA ASN A 117 -13.48 -17.87 6.76
C ASN A 117 -12.65 -18.62 7.80
N VAL A 118 -12.21 -17.89 8.82
CA VAL A 118 -11.35 -18.44 9.89
C VAL A 118 -12.25 -19.07 10.97
N LYS A 119 -12.05 -20.35 11.25
CA LYS A 119 -12.81 -21.07 12.30
C LYS A 119 -12.62 -20.36 13.65
N ASN A 120 -13.70 -19.96 14.28
CA ASN A 120 -13.74 -19.17 15.52
C ASN A 120 -13.04 -17.80 15.40
N GLY A 121 -12.89 -17.28 14.21
CA GLY A 121 -12.27 -16.00 13.87
C GLY A 121 -13.15 -15.17 12.94
N GLN A 122 -12.51 -14.37 12.10
CA GLN A 122 -13.21 -13.49 11.19
C GLN A 122 -13.71 -14.22 9.94
N HIS A 123 -14.93 -13.89 9.54
CA HIS A 123 -15.46 -14.11 8.20
C HIS A 123 -15.51 -12.77 7.48
N PHE A 124 -14.93 -12.70 6.28
CA PHE A 124 -14.94 -11.50 5.44
C PHE A 124 -14.84 -11.90 3.97
N LYS A 125 -15.59 -11.25 3.10
CA LYS A 125 -15.64 -11.64 1.69
C LYS A 125 -15.73 -10.40 0.79
N GLU A 126 -14.58 -9.93 0.33
CA GLU A 126 -14.50 -8.79 -0.58
C GLU A 126 -15.16 -9.05 -1.92
N SER A 127 -15.10 -10.30 -2.41
CA SER A 127 -15.67 -10.68 -3.71
C SER A 127 -17.20 -10.56 -3.79
N ASP A 128 -17.88 -10.30 -2.66
CA ASP A 128 -19.32 -10.02 -2.70
C ASP A 128 -19.63 -8.67 -3.37
N THR A 129 -18.68 -7.73 -3.36
CA THR A 129 -18.87 -6.36 -3.86
C THR A 129 -17.72 -5.86 -4.72
N LEU A 130 -16.53 -6.46 -4.65
CA LEU A 130 -15.36 -6.06 -5.42
C LEU A 130 -15.05 -7.04 -6.54
N THR A 131 -14.47 -6.50 -7.61
CA THR A 131 -13.85 -7.24 -8.71
C THR A 131 -12.34 -7.22 -8.53
N SER A 132 -11.65 -8.34 -8.77
CA SER A 132 -10.20 -8.43 -8.74
C SER A 132 -9.54 -7.68 -9.90
N GLY A 133 -8.34 -7.13 -9.64
CA GLY A 133 -7.41 -6.72 -10.68
C GLY A 133 -6.77 -7.94 -11.37
N ASP A 134 -5.96 -7.68 -12.39
CA ASP A 134 -5.43 -8.71 -13.29
C ASP A 134 -3.93 -8.64 -13.53
N HIS A 135 -3.22 -7.68 -12.92
CA HIS A 135 -1.77 -7.51 -13.12
C HIS A 135 -1.05 -6.93 -11.90
N ALA A 136 0.26 -7.18 -11.85
CA ALA A 136 1.18 -6.51 -10.94
C ALA A 136 1.54 -5.12 -11.49
N THR A 137 1.64 -4.13 -10.61
CA THR A 137 1.91 -2.74 -11.02
C THR A 137 3.30 -2.30 -10.61
N VAL A 138 4.13 -1.97 -11.59
CA VAL A 138 5.44 -1.32 -11.44
C VAL A 138 5.43 -0.03 -12.25
N PHE A 139 5.99 1.05 -11.71
CA PHE A 139 6.03 2.37 -12.33
C PHE A 139 7.42 3.01 -12.20
N ASP A 140 7.75 3.89 -13.17
CA ASP A 140 9.05 4.55 -13.24
C ASP A 140 9.06 5.86 -12.45
N THR A 141 10.20 6.15 -11.80
CA THR A 141 10.48 7.40 -11.09
C THR A 141 11.94 7.81 -11.28
N GLU A 142 12.34 9.01 -10.84
CA GLU A 142 13.75 9.42 -10.84
C GLU A 142 14.64 8.56 -9.92
N PHE A 143 14.04 7.80 -8.99
CA PHE A 143 14.74 6.88 -8.07
C PHE A 143 14.81 5.45 -8.60
N GLY A 144 14.35 5.20 -9.83
CA GLY A 144 14.18 3.88 -10.41
C GLY A 144 12.74 3.40 -10.35
N LYS A 145 12.55 2.11 -10.61
CA LYS A 145 11.22 1.50 -10.61
C LYS A 145 10.72 1.20 -9.20
N MET A 146 9.43 1.45 -8.99
CA MET A 146 8.72 1.18 -7.73
C MET A 146 7.49 0.32 -7.99
N GLY A 147 7.10 -0.50 -7.01
CA GLY A 147 5.91 -1.35 -7.09
C GLY A 147 4.81 -0.91 -6.13
N VAL A 148 3.57 -1.27 -6.46
CA VAL A 148 2.42 -1.14 -5.54
C VAL A 148 1.66 -2.45 -5.50
N MET A 149 1.28 -2.89 -4.31
CA MET A 149 0.33 -3.97 -4.06
C MET A 149 -0.61 -3.55 -2.93
N ILE A 150 -1.80 -4.17 -2.83
CA ILE A 150 -2.78 -3.80 -1.81
C ILE A 150 -3.02 -4.98 -0.86
N CYS A 151 -2.69 -4.77 0.42
CA CYS A 151 -3.06 -5.60 1.56
C CYS A 151 -2.86 -7.11 1.34
N TYR A 152 -3.91 -7.83 0.94
CA TYR A 152 -3.91 -9.28 0.77
C TYR A 152 -2.92 -9.75 -0.30
N ASP A 153 -2.58 -8.90 -1.28
CA ASP A 153 -1.58 -9.19 -2.31
C ASP A 153 -0.21 -9.56 -1.73
N ILE A 154 0.19 -8.98 -0.58
CA ILE A 154 1.50 -9.26 0.06
C ILE A 154 1.66 -10.72 0.48
N ARG A 155 0.56 -11.45 0.65
CA ARG A 155 0.58 -12.87 1.05
C ARG A 155 1.07 -13.80 -0.05
N PHE A 156 1.03 -13.34 -1.28
CA PHE A 156 1.42 -14.09 -2.47
C PHE A 156 2.87 -13.76 -2.84
N PRO A 157 3.86 -14.62 -2.49
CA PRO A 157 5.28 -14.34 -2.74
C PRO A 157 5.59 -14.16 -4.22
N GLU A 158 4.85 -14.84 -5.10
CA GLU A 158 4.98 -14.75 -6.55
C GLU A 158 4.71 -13.33 -7.03
N PHE A 159 3.73 -12.64 -6.43
CA PHE A 159 3.32 -11.31 -6.83
C PHE A 159 4.40 -10.26 -6.53
N ALA A 160 4.98 -10.31 -5.32
CA ALA A 160 6.14 -9.48 -4.97
C ALA A 160 7.37 -9.82 -5.82
N ARG A 161 7.58 -11.12 -6.10
CA ARG A 161 8.68 -11.59 -6.95
C ARG A 161 8.58 -11.05 -8.36
N THR A 162 7.39 -11.05 -8.96
CA THR A 162 7.16 -10.48 -10.30
C THR A 162 7.57 -9.02 -10.34
N MET A 163 7.13 -8.19 -9.39
CA MET A 163 7.51 -6.78 -9.32
C MET A 163 9.02 -6.58 -9.15
N ALA A 164 9.68 -7.38 -8.30
CA ALA A 164 11.13 -7.30 -8.10
C ALA A 164 11.90 -7.68 -9.36
N LEU A 165 11.41 -8.66 -10.13
CA LEU A 165 12.01 -9.08 -11.40
C LEU A 165 11.80 -8.03 -12.51
N ASP A 166 10.70 -7.27 -12.45
CA ASP A 166 10.45 -6.12 -13.32
C ASP A 166 11.27 -4.89 -12.93
N GLY A 167 12.07 -5.01 -11.85
CA GLY A 167 13.05 -4.00 -11.43
C GLY A 167 12.58 -3.10 -10.29
N ALA A 168 11.46 -3.41 -9.63
CA ALA A 168 11.04 -2.63 -8.46
C ALA A 168 12.10 -2.71 -7.34
N ARG A 169 12.52 -1.54 -6.85
CA ARG A 169 13.47 -1.37 -5.76
C ARG A 169 12.77 -1.24 -4.41
N MET A 170 11.53 -0.77 -4.43
CA MET A 170 10.65 -0.67 -3.27
C MET A 170 9.23 -1.00 -3.68
N ILE A 171 8.48 -1.64 -2.78
CA ILE A 171 7.06 -1.89 -2.96
C ILE A 171 6.28 -1.18 -1.84
N PHE A 172 5.31 -0.36 -2.23
CA PHE A 172 4.37 0.32 -1.35
C PHE A 172 3.12 -0.53 -1.16
N VAL A 173 2.67 -0.67 0.08
CA VAL A 173 1.55 -1.57 0.43
C VAL A 173 0.55 -0.85 1.33
N PRO A 174 -0.47 -0.17 0.76
CA PRO A 174 -1.64 0.19 1.53
C PRO A 174 -2.32 -1.07 2.06
N ALA A 175 -2.55 -1.19 3.37
CA ALA A 175 -3.07 -2.43 3.92
C ALA A 175 -3.85 -2.22 5.23
N ALA A 176 -4.94 -2.97 5.40
CA ALA A 176 -5.76 -2.95 6.60
C ALA A 176 -5.86 -4.37 7.21
N PHE A 177 -4.75 -4.88 7.76
CA PHE A 177 -4.79 -6.15 8.48
C PHE A 177 -5.64 -6.01 9.75
N ASN A 178 -6.40 -7.06 10.05
CA ASN A 178 -7.29 -7.10 11.22
C ASN A 178 -6.59 -7.65 12.47
N MET A 179 -7.32 -7.68 13.57
CA MET A 179 -6.83 -8.18 14.87
C MET A 179 -6.57 -9.69 14.90
N THR A 180 -7.12 -10.47 13.95
CA THR A 180 -6.88 -11.93 13.85
C THR A 180 -5.52 -12.20 13.20
N THR A 181 -5.20 -11.50 12.13
CA THR A 181 -4.00 -11.77 11.31
C THR A 181 -2.88 -10.76 11.52
N GLY A 182 -3.19 -9.55 11.97
CA GLY A 182 -2.22 -8.48 12.20
C GLY A 182 -1.08 -8.90 13.13
N PRO A 183 -1.38 -9.35 14.37
CA PRO A 183 -0.34 -9.71 15.33
C PRO A 183 0.62 -10.81 14.85
N ALA A 184 0.10 -11.78 14.08
CA ALA A 184 0.88 -12.93 13.66
C ALA A 184 1.56 -12.77 12.30
N HIS A 185 0.97 -11.99 11.38
CA HIS A 185 1.39 -11.99 9.99
C HIS A 185 1.94 -10.66 9.50
N TRP A 186 1.58 -9.52 10.11
CA TRP A 186 1.94 -8.20 9.59
C TRP A 186 3.45 -8.05 9.39
N GLU A 187 4.20 -8.00 10.49
CA GLU A 187 5.66 -7.84 10.45
C GLU A 187 6.33 -8.96 9.66
N LEU A 188 5.92 -10.21 9.91
CA LEU A 188 6.50 -11.38 9.25
C LEU A 188 6.42 -11.29 7.71
N THR A 189 5.26 -10.92 7.16
CA THR A 189 5.09 -10.85 5.70
C THR A 189 5.90 -9.72 5.09
N PHE A 190 5.98 -8.55 5.70
CA PHE A 190 6.80 -7.44 5.22
C PHE A 190 8.28 -7.80 5.20
N ARG A 191 8.78 -8.36 6.29
CA ARG A 191 10.18 -8.82 6.40
C ARG A 191 10.49 -9.92 5.39
N ALA A 192 9.61 -10.91 5.25
CA ALA A 192 9.80 -12.00 4.30
C ALA A 192 9.84 -11.48 2.85
N ARG A 193 8.90 -10.62 2.44
CA ARG A 193 8.90 -10.08 1.06
C ARG A 193 10.10 -9.18 0.79
N ALA A 194 10.55 -8.39 1.77
CA ALA A 194 11.77 -7.61 1.67
C ALA A 194 12.99 -8.50 1.47
N LEU A 195 13.18 -9.51 2.32
CA LEU A 195 14.29 -10.45 2.28
C LEU A 195 14.30 -11.30 0.99
N ASP A 196 13.18 -11.93 0.66
CA ASP A 196 13.06 -12.84 -0.48
C ASP A 196 13.40 -12.16 -1.81
N ASN A 197 13.09 -10.86 -1.91
CA ASN A 197 13.21 -10.07 -3.14
C ASN A 197 14.36 -9.07 -3.07
N GLN A 198 14.99 -8.92 -1.90
CA GLN A 198 16.09 -7.96 -1.65
C GLN A 198 15.70 -6.55 -2.09
N ILE A 199 14.53 -6.08 -1.62
CA ILE A 199 13.95 -4.77 -1.88
C ILE A 199 13.46 -4.13 -0.58
N TYR A 200 13.20 -2.83 -0.62
CA TYR A 200 12.50 -2.17 0.47
C TYR A 200 10.99 -2.44 0.41
N MET A 201 10.33 -2.53 1.58
CA MET A 201 8.88 -2.59 1.68
C MET A 201 8.36 -1.51 2.61
N LEU A 202 7.30 -0.80 2.21
CA LEU A 202 6.62 0.17 3.06
C LEU A 202 5.13 -0.17 3.16
N GLY A 203 4.71 -0.57 4.37
CA GLY A 203 3.31 -0.81 4.70
C GLY A 203 2.66 0.39 5.37
N CYS A 204 1.51 0.82 4.87
CA CYS A 204 0.71 1.87 5.49
C CYS A 204 -0.65 1.33 5.90
N ALA A 205 -0.94 1.36 7.21
CA ALA A 205 -2.18 0.89 7.79
C ALA A 205 -3.06 2.06 8.29
N PRO A 206 -4.39 1.89 8.35
CA PRO A 206 -5.25 2.81 9.11
C PRO A 206 -4.90 2.75 10.60
N ALA A 207 -5.04 3.88 11.30
CA ALA A 207 -5.01 3.89 12.76
C ALA A 207 -6.13 3.00 13.32
N ARG A 208 -5.87 2.32 14.45
CA ARG A 208 -6.86 1.45 15.08
C ARG A 208 -7.99 2.24 15.70
N ASP A 209 -9.22 1.92 15.29
CA ASP A 209 -10.44 2.35 15.96
C ASP A 209 -11.16 1.10 16.47
N ILE A 210 -11.23 0.97 17.82
CA ILE A 210 -11.88 -0.17 18.48
C ILE A 210 -13.41 -0.13 18.40
N GLN A 211 -13.98 1.00 17.96
CA GLN A 211 -15.42 1.16 17.75
C GLN A 211 -15.83 0.90 16.29
N ALA A 212 -14.86 0.75 15.38
CA ALA A 212 -15.13 0.47 13.97
C ALA A 212 -15.69 -0.94 13.78
N GLY A 213 -16.52 -1.13 12.77
CA GLY A 213 -17.01 -2.47 12.38
C GLY A 213 -15.90 -3.41 11.88
N TYR A 214 -14.82 -2.84 11.35
CA TYR A 214 -13.57 -3.53 11.03
C TYR A 214 -12.42 -2.87 11.79
N ILE A 215 -11.84 -3.61 12.74
CA ILE A 215 -10.75 -3.10 13.59
C ILE A 215 -9.42 -3.40 12.93
N SER A 216 -8.74 -2.35 12.45
CA SER A 216 -7.40 -2.44 11.86
C SER A 216 -6.32 -2.69 12.92
N TRP A 217 -5.26 -3.41 12.51
CA TRP A 217 -4.09 -3.65 13.36
C TRP A 217 -3.26 -2.38 13.59
N GLY A 218 -3.21 -1.45 12.63
CA GLY A 218 -2.27 -0.33 12.63
C GLY A 218 -0.85 -0.80 12.29
N HIS A 219 0.16 -0.24 12.95
CA HIS A 219 1.56 -0.69 12.89
C HIS A 219 2.21 -0.48 11.51
N SER A 220 1.95 0.65 10.85
CA SER A 220 2.66 1.01 9.60
C SER A 220 4.16 0.76 9.76
N ILE A 221 4.80 0.19 8.72
CA ILE A 221 6.13 -0.42 8.82
C ILE A 221 6.97 -0.15 7.59
N VAL A 222 8.27 0.04 7.78
CA VAL A 222 9.27 0.00 6.71
C VAL A 222 10.32 -1.07 7.01
N THR A 223 10.65 -1.88 5.99
CA THR A 223 11.66 -2.93 6.09
C THR A 223 12.71 -2.78 5.00
N ASP A 224 13.96 -3.13 5.32
CA ASP A 224 15.09 -3.07 4.41
C ASP A 224 15.30 -4.37 3.60
N PRO A 225 16.14 -4.36 2.55
CA PRO A 225 16.42 -5.53 1.72
C PRO A 225 17.06 -6.73 2.46
N TRP A 226 17.52 -6.52 3.71
CA TRP A 226 18.03 -7.60 4.59
C TRP A 226 16.92 -8.24 5.43
N GLY A 227 15.66 -7.73 5.33
CA GLY A 227 14.53 -8.18 6.12
C GLY A 227 14.48 -7.63 7.54
N GLN A 228 15.20 -6.53 7.80
CA GLN A 228 15.14 -5.84 9.09
C GLN A 228 14.03 -4.80 9.10
N VAL A 229 13.35 -4.64 10.24
CA VAL A 229 12.43 -3.53 10.47
C VAL A 229 13.27 -2.28 10.72
N MET A 230 13.20 -1.30 9.84
CA MET A 230 13.86 -0.01 10.01
C MET A 230 13.07 0.87 10.97
N LYS A 231 11.74 0.90 10.78
CA LYS A 231 10.82 1.66 11.63
C LYS A 231 9.42 1.06 11.59
N GLN A 232 8.71 1.17 12.72
CA GLN A 232 7.33 0.73 12.84
C GLN A 232 6.59 1.64 13.82
N LEU A 233 5.33 1.98 13.51
CA LEU A 233 4.44 2.68 14.43
C LEU A 233 3.74 1.70 15.38
N ASP A 234 3.06 2.24 16.39
CA ASP A 234 2.06 1.51 17.19
C ASP A 234 0.69 1.50 16.48
N GLU A 235 -0.38 1.25 17.21
CA GLU A 235 -1.74 1.22 16.64
C GLU A 235 -2.39 2.59 16.48
N LYS A 236 -1.80 3.66 17.02
CA LYS A 236 -2.40 4.99 17.06
C LYS A 236 -2.21 5.75 15.76
N GLU A 237 -2.91 6.87 15.65
CA GLU A 237 -2.61 7.87 14.60
C GLU A 237 -1.16 8.29 14.65
N GLY A 238 -0.52 8.37 13.48
CA GLY A 238 0.88 8.74 13.42
C GLY A 238 1.40 8.90 12.00
N ILE A 239 2.63 9.36 11.92
CA ILE A 239 3.38 9.51 10.68
C ILE A 239 4.71 8.75 10.84
N LEU A 240 4.96 7.81 9.96
CA LEU A 240 6.26 7.18 9.81
C LEU A 240 7.01 7.94 8.73
N ILE A 241 8.23 8.40 9.02
CA ILE A 241 9.15 8.97 8.04
C ILE A 241 10.48 8.24 8.18
N GLU A 242 11.06 7.85 7.04
CA GLU A 242 12.33 7.12 7.01
C GLU A 242 13.14 7.49 5.76
N GLU A 243 14.46 7.48 5.89
CA GLU A 243 15.39 7.64 4.78
C GLU A 243 15.77 6.29 4.20
N ILE A 244 15.67 6.15 2.88
CA ILE A 244 15.97 4.94 2.14
C ILE A 244 17.27 5.13 1.36
N ASP A 245 18.25 4.27 1.64
CA ASP A 245 19.52 4.19 0.95
C ASP A 245 19.46 3.10 -0.13
N LEU A 246 19.28 3.51 -1.38
CA LEU A 246 19.21 2.56 -2.50
C LEU A 246 20.55 1.89 -2.81
N ASP A 247 21.68 2.53 -2.50
CA ASP A 247 23.00 1.93 -2.71
C ASP A 247 23.20 0.72 -1.79
N ARG A 248 22.58 0.74 -0.60
CA ARG A 248 22.57 -0.42 0.31
C ARG A 248 21.87 -1.63 -0.30
N GLU A 249 20.80 -1.42 -1.07
CA GLU A 249 20.12 -2.51 -1.79
C GLU A 249 21.06 -3.18 -2.79
N ASP A 250 21.78 -2.38 -3.58
CA ASP A 250 22.72 -2.88 -4.56
C ASP A 250 23.87 -3.66 -3.90
N GLN A 251 24.42 -3.15 -2.79
CA GLN A 251 25.44 -3.85 -2.00
C GLN A 251 24.94 -5.19 -1.46
N ILE A 252 23.72 -5.26 -0.94
CA ILE A 252 23.12 -6.51 -0.43
C ILE A 252 22.96 -7.52 -1.56
N ARG A 253 22.50 -7.09 -2.74
CA ARG A 253 22.34 -7.94 -3.91
C ARG A 253 23.66 -8.45 -4.47
N GLU A 254 24.75 -7.69 -4.31
CA GLU A 254 26.10 -8.15 -4.68
C GLU A 254 26.64 -9.20 -3.68
N GLN A 255 26.48 -8.94 -2.38
CA GLN A 255 27.01 -9.81 -1.33
C GLN A 255 26.24 -11.12 -1.18
N LEU A 256 24.93 -11.10 -1.39
CA LEU A 256 24.03 -12.26 -1.31
C LEU A 256 23.09 -12.29 -2.52
N PRO A 257 23.55 -12.73 -3.69
CA PRO A 257 22.82 -12.54 -4.96
C PRO A 257 21.66 -13.53 -5.15
N LEU A 258 20.64 -13.48 -4.27
CA LEU A 258 19.49 -14.40 -4.28
C LEU A 258 18.75 -14.41 -5.62
N LEU A 259 18.51 -13.22 -6.20
CA LEU A 259 17.79 -13.10 -7.47
C LEU A 259 18.58 -13.72 -8.64
N LYS A 260 19.93 -13.58 -8.65
CA LYS A 260 20.80 -14.16 -9.68
C LYS A 260 20.94 -15.68 -9.55
N HIS A 261 20.86 -16.21 -8.32
CA HIS A 261 21.01 -17.66 -8.06
C HIS A 261 19.70 -18.44 -8.27
N ARG A 262 18.62 -17.79 -8.67
CA ARG A 262 17.37 -18.47 -9.02
C ARG A 262 17.59 -19.41 -10.21
N LYS A 263 16.98 -20.57 -10.14
CA LYS A 263 16.94 -21.57 -11.22
C LYS A 263 15.53 -21.61 -11.78
N SER A 264 15.20 -20.62 -12.62
CA SER A 264 13.84 -20.40 -13.13
C SER A 264 13.26 -21.64 -13.85
N GLU A 265 14.14 -22.45 -14.44
CA GLU A 265 13.76 -23.71 -15.10
C GLU A 265 13.22 -24.78 -14.13
N MET A 266 13.42 -24.60 -12.82
CA MET A 266 12.92 -25.52 -11.78
C MET A 266 11.57 -25.06 -11.19
N TYR A 267 11.12 -23.85 -11.51
CA TYR A 267 9.92 -23.27 -10.92
C TYR A 267 8.77 -23.37 -11.92
N HIS A 268 7.81 -24.20 -11.59
CA HIS A 268 6.56 -24.35 -12.37
C HIS A 268 5.47 -23.51 -11.68
N LEU A 269 5.21 -22.31 -12.19
CA LEU A 269 4.20 -21.36 -11.70
C LEU A 269 3.07 -21.21 -12.71
#